data_6e15a9678581c6ac70f3e9d9b25b06e1
#
_entry.id   6e15a9678581c6ac70f3e9d9b25b06e1
#
_cell.length_a   1.000
_cell.length_b   1.000
_cell.length_c   1.000
_cell.angle_alpha   90.00
_cell.angle_beta   90.00
_cell.angle_gamma   90.00
#
_symmetry.space_group_name_H-M   'P 1'
#
loop_
_entity.id
_entity.type
_entity.pdbx_description
1 polymer ?
#
loop_
_entity_poly.entity_id
_entity_poly.type
_entity_poly.pdbx_seq_one_letter_code
_entity_poly.pdbx_strand_id
1 'polypeptide(L)'
;MAYAHKFENLEFPRKLFSFELIQEFQKHCTESIEFKDDKVIIKHVYLERKMIPLNIYLKEASPIDAYKAILDYGYCIKELAAVNIFPGDLLLKNFGVTRHGRVIFYDYDEIEKITDLRFRKLPEISEEDERYGEMHVSADLNDIFPEEFKAFMAPDGPMGDIFMAEHCELFDPKYWRKIQKKVA
;
A
#
# COMPACT_ATOMS: atom_id res chain seq x y z
N MET A 1 -0.79 10.69 -5.78
CA MET A 1 -0.51 11.09 -4.38
C MET A 1 -1.82 11.16 -3.62
N ALA A 2 -1.92 10.49 -2.49
CA ALA A 2 -3.05 10.64 -1.59
C ALA A 2 -2.84 11.91 -0.75
N TYR A 3 -3.83 12.78 -0.68
CA TYR A 3 -3.80 13.96 0.17
C TYR A 3 -4.81 13.78 1.29
N ALA A 4 -4.34 13.84 2.54
CA ALA A 4 -5.16 13.98 3.71
C ALA A 4 -5.28 15.46 4.07
N HIS A 5 -6.50 15.95 4.19
CA HIS A 5 -6.76 17.30 4.67
C HIS A 5 -7.16 17.23 6.14
N LYS A 6 -6.36 17.84 7.00
CA LYS A 6 -6.68 17.99 8.42
C LYS A 6 -7.60 19.19 8.61
N PHE A 7 -8.71 18.96 9.27
CA PHE A 7 -9.63 20.01 9.72
C PHE A 7 -9.76 19.95 11.24
N GLU A 8 -9.94 21.10 11.85
CA GLU A 8 -10.15 21.22 13.29
C GLU A 8 -11.50 21.88 13.57
N ASN A 9 -12.17 21.38 14.61
CA ASN A 9 -13.46 21.90 15.07
C ASN A 9 -14.53 22.00 13.97
N LEU A 10 -14.68 20.92 13.17
CA LEU A 10 -15.76 20.86 12.17
C LEU A 10 -17.12 20.76 12.86
N GLU A 11 -18.01 21.68 12.53
CA GLU A 11 -19.36 21.74 13.05
C GLU A 11 -20.37 21.11 12.07
N PHE A 12 -21.16 20.19 12.57
CA PHE A 12 -22.23 19.53 11.81
C PHE A 12 -23.56 19.69 12.52
N PRO A 13 -24.68 19.94 11.79
CA PRO A 13 -26.02 19.91 12.39
C PRO A 13 -26.29 18.53 13.01
N ARG A 14 -26.78 18.50 14.26
CA ARG A 14 -27.07 17.26 15.01
C ARG A 14 -28.01 16.31 14.26
N LYS A 15 -28.93 16.83 13.47
CA LYS A 15 -29.89 16.06 12.66
C LYS A 15 -29.26 15.15 11.59
N LEU A 16 -27.97 15.35 11.26
CA LEU A 16 -27.23 14.49 10.32
C LEU A 16 -26.78 13.16 10.93
N PHE A 17 -26.90 13.02 12.23
CA PHE A 17 -26.45 11.84 12.97
C PHE A 17 -27.65 11.06 13.51
N SER A 18 -27.60 9.72 13.42
CA SER A 18 -28.61 8.89 14.06
C SER A 18 -28.53 8.97 15.58
N PHE A 19 -29.62 8.62 16.27
CA PHE A 19 -29.66 8.62 17.72
C PHE A 19 -28.63 7.65 18.31
N GLU A 20 -28.50 6.47 17.72
CA GLU A 20 -27.55 5.43 18.12
C GLU A 20 -26.10 5.94 17.99
N LEU A 21 -25.77 6.60 16.88
CA LEU A 21 -24.43 7.15 16.67
C LEU A 21 -24.11 8.28 17.67
N ILE A 22 -25.09 9.09 18.01
CA ILE A 22 -24.91 10.13 19.06
C ILE A 22 -24.62 9.48 20.41
N GLN A 23 -25.31 8.40 20.78
CA GLN A 23 -25.03 7.67 22.01
C GLN A 23 -23.62 7.07 22.02
N GLU A 24 -23.17 6.49 20.91
CA GLU A 24 -21.80 5.97 20.75
C GLU A 24 -20.77 7.11 20.94
N PHE A 25 -20.99 8.26 20.33
CA PHE A 25 -20.12 9.42 20.50
C PHE A 25 -20.04 9.90 21.95
N GLN A 26 -21.18 9.98 22.64
CA GLN A 26 -21.24 10.37 24.05
C GLN A 26 -20.55 9.39 24.99
N LYS A 27 -20.54 8.11 24.62
CA LYS A 27 -19.95 7.05 25.43
C LYS A 27 -18.45 6.86 25.19
N HIS A 28 -17.99 6.97 23.93
CA HIS A 28 -16.67 6.55 23.53
C HIS A 28 -15.77 7.64 22.95
N CYS A 29 -16.33 8.83 22.60
CA CYS A 29 -15.61 9.87 21.89
C CYS A 29 -15.60 11.23 22.60
N THR A 30 -15.72 11.25 23.93
CA THR A 30 -15.86 12.47 24.75
C THR A 30 -14.70 13.47 24.60
N GLU A 31 -13.50 12.99 24.30
CA GLU A 31 -12.33 13.86 24.09
C GLU A 31 -12.30 14.48 22.69
N SER A 32 -12.86 13.79 21.70
CA SER A 32 -12.78 14.14 20.28
C SER A 32 -14.04 14.84 19.77
N ILE A 33 -15.16 14.72 20.47
CA ILE A 33 -16.46 15.24 20.06
C ILE A 33 -17.08 16.10 21.17
N GLU A 34 -17.58 17.26 20.77
CA GLU A 34 -18.32 18.18 21.64
C GLU A 34 -19.74 18.39 21.09
N PHE A 35 -20.72 18.44 22.00
CA PHE A 35 -22.11 18.74 21.68
C PHE A 35 -22.42 20.14 22.17
N LYS A 36 -22.79 21.03 21.26
CA LYS A 36 -23.13 22.41 21.58
C LYS A 36 -24.38 22.81 20.81
N ASP A 37 -25.41 23.22 21.55
CA ASP A 37 -26.71 23.57 20.97
C ASP A 37 -27.26 22.43 20.10
N ASP A 38 -27.59 22.71 18.82
CA ASP A 38 -28.04 21.73 17.83
C ASP A 38 -26.91 21.26 16.90
N LYS A 39 -25.66 21.26 17.40
CA LYS A 39 -24.48 20.88 16.63
C LYS A 39 -23.67 19.78 17.29
N VAL A 40 -22.99 19.03 16.46
CA VAL A 40 -21.92 18.12 16.81
C VAL A 40 -20.62 18.71 16.28
N ILE A 41 -19.65 18.94 17.16
CA ILE A 41 -18.34 19.50 16.83
C ILE A 41 -17.33 18.36 16.90
N ILE A 42 -16.67 18.06 15.79
CA ILE A 42 -15.59 17.08 15.73
C ILE A 42 -14.27 17.85 15.76
N LYS A 43 -13.48 17.65 16.83
CA LYS A 43 -12.29 18.46 17.10
C LYS A 43 -11.18 18.26 16.09
N HIS A 44 -11.01 17.01 15.59
CA HIS A 44 -9.99 16.66 14.60
C HIS A 44 -10.59 15.71 13.57
N VAL A 45 -10.50 16.08 12.28
CA VAL A 45 -10.98 15.27 11.15
C VAL A 45 -9.91 15.23 10.07
N TYR A 46 -9.58 14.04 9.62
CA TYR A 46 -8.80 13.84 8.41
C TYR A 46 -9.75 13.43 7.29
N LEU A 47 -9.78 14.24 6.23
CA LEU A 47 -10.57 13.95 5.04
C LEU A 47 -9.63 13.49 3.93
N GLU A 48 -9.85 12.27 3.49
CA GLU A 48 -9.11 11.65 2.40
C GLU A 48 -10.06 11.29 1.25
N ARG A 49 -9.49 11.15 0.06
CA ARG A 49 -10.25 10.66 -1.07
C ARG A 49 -10.62 9.19 -0.82
N LYS A 50 -11.90 8.85 -0.89
CA LYS A 50 -12.35 7.47 -0.76
C LYS A 50 -11.70 6.60 -1.84
N MET A 51 -11.02 5.55 -1.39
CA MET A 51 -10.42 4.51 -2.23
C MET A 51 -10.90 3.15 -1.75
N ILE A 52 -10.89 2.17 -2.64
CA ILE A 52 -11.16 0.77 -2.29
C ILE A 52 -9.79 0.08 -2.22
N PRO A 53 -9.41 -0.57 -1.12
CA PRO A 53 -8.17 -1.33 -1.04
C PRO A 53 -8.08 -2.34 -2.20
N LEU A 54 -6.91 -2.41 -2.84
CA LEU A 54 -6.74 -3.18 -4.07
C LEU A 54 -7.05 -4.67 -3.88
N ASN A 55 -6.68 -5.25 -2.74
CA ASN A 55 -7.00 -6.64 -2.41
C ASN A 55 -8.51 -6.93 -2.30
N ILE A 56 -9.33 -5.93 -1.97
CA ILE A 56 -10.80 -6.01 -1.96
C ILE A 56 -11.32 -5.77 -3.37
N TYR A 57 -10.83 -4.73 -4.03
CA TYR A 57 -11.25 -4.35 -5.37
C TYR A 57 -11.11 -5.49 -6.39
N LEU A 58 -9.98 -6.22 -6.37
CA LEU A 58 -9.73 -7.35 -7.27
C LEU A 58 -10.73 -8.51 -7.10
N LYS A 59 -11.38 -8.62 -5.93
CA LYS A 59 -12.40 -9.65 -5.67
C LYS A 59 -13.80 -9.24 -6.10
N GLU A 60 -14.10 -7.94 -6.09
CA GLU A 60 -15.46 -7.41 -6.27
C GLU A 60 -15.67 -6.76 -7.65
N ALA A 61 -14.60 -6.33 -8.32
CA ALA A 61 -14.67 -5.67 -9.61
C ALA A 61 -15.01 -6.61 -10.76
N SER A 62 -15.47 -6.03 -11.88
CA SER A 62 -15.60 -6.77 -13.11
C SER A 62 -14.22 -7.33 -13.56
N PRO A 63 -14.16 -8.46 -14.30
CA PRO A 63 -12.90 -9.00 -14.78
C PRO A 63 -12.05 -7.98 -15.57
N ILE A 64 -12.70 -7.10 -16.33
CA ILE A 64 -12.02 -6.05 -17.11
C ILE A 64 -11.42 -4.99 -16.20
N ASP A 65 -12.13 -4.59 -15.14
CA ASP A 65 -11.65 -3.56 -14.23
C ASP A 65 -10.58 -4.12 -13.29
N ALA A 66 -10.71 -5.37 -12.85
CA ALA A 66 -9.67 -6.08 -12.10
C ALA A 66 -8.38 -6.21 -12.93
N TYR A 67 -8.50 -6.57 -14.20
CA TYR A 67 -7.38 -6.60 -15.15
C TYR A 67 -6.64 -5.25 -15.23
N LYS A 68 -7.39 -4.16 -15.41
CA LYS A 68 -6.80 -2.82 -15.47
C LYS A 68 -6.12 -2.44 -14.16
N ALA A 69 -6.75 -2.76 -13.03
CA ALA A 69 -6.22 -2.43 -11.71
C ALA A 69 -4.93 -3.17 -11.38
N ILE A 70 -4.84 -4.47 -11.73
CA ILE A 70 -3.61 -5.23 -11.48
C ILE A 70 -2.44 -4.75 -12.34
N LEU A 71 -2.69 -4.32 -13.55
CA LEU A 71 -1.67 -3.67 -14.39
C LEU A 71 -1.25 -2.31 -13.82
N ASP A 72 -2.23 -1.47 -13.45
CA ASP A 72 -1.94 -0.13 -12.90
C ASP A 72 -1.19 -0.21 -11.56
N TYR A 73 -1.37 -1.29 -10.78
CA TYR A 73 -0.60 -1.58 -9.57
C TYR A 73 0.90 -1.69 -9.85
N GLY A 74 1.29 -2.49 -10.82
CA GLY A 74 2.70 -2.62 -11.20
C GLY A 74 3.27 -1.31 -11.74
N TYR A 75 2.50 -0.56 -12.52
CA TYR A 75 2.91 0.77 -12.98
C TYR A 75 3.03 1.77 -11.82
N CYS A 76 2.14 1.74 -10.84
CA CYS A 76 2.24 2.59 -9.64
C CYS A 76 3.56 2.37 -8.91
N ILE A 77 4.00 1.11 -8.74
CA ILE A 77 5.30 0.79 -8.13
C ILE A 77 6.45 1.34 -8.95
N LYS A 78 6.40 1.18 -10.28
CA LYS A 78 7.42 1.72 -11.20
C LYS A 78 7.48 3.25 -11.17
N GLU A 79 6.34 3.93 -11.05
CA GLU A 79 6.25 5.39 -10.92
C GLU A 79 6.87 5.87 -9.60
N LEU A 80 6.60 5.19 -8.47
CA LEU A 80 7.24 5.47 -7.18
C LEU A 80 8.76 5.28 -7.27
N ALA A 81 9.19 4.18 -7.87
CA ALA A 81 10.60 3.89 -8.06
C ALA A 81 11.31 4.96 -8.90
N ALA A 82 10.64 5.48 -9.94
CA ALA A 82 11.20 6.52 -10.80
C ALA A 82 11.43 7.87 -10.08
N VAL A 83 10.82 8.08 -8.92
CA VAL A 83 11.01 9.28 -8.08
C VAL A 83 11.75 8.95 -6.78
N ASN A 84 12.53 7.86 -6.77
CA ASN A 84 13.36 7.44 -5.65
C ASN A 84 12.58 7.01 -4.39
N ILE A 85 11.36 6.50 -4.55
CA ILE A 85 10.54 6.01 -3.44
C ILE A 85 10.41 4.49 -3.54
N PHE A 86 10.77 3.80 -2.46
CA PHE A 86 10.45 2.39 -2.22
C PHE A 86 9.34 2.31 -1.17
N PRO A 87 8.23 1.64 -1.45
CA PRO A 87 7.09 1.59 -0.52
C PRO A 87 7.35 0.86 0.81
N GLY A 88 8.43 0.09 0.91
CA GLY A 88 8.67 -0.84 2.04
C GLY A 88 7.80 -2.07 1.92
N ASP A 89 6.52 -1.94 2.23
CA ASP A 89 5.54 -3.02 2.11
C ASP A 89 4.72 -2.89 0.80
N LEU A 90 4.96 -3.83 -0.12
CA LEU A 90 4.30 -3.90 -1.43
C LEU A 90 3.00 -4.74 -1.42
N LEU A 91 2.37 -4.97 -0.26
CA LEU A 91 1.11 -5.70 -0.18
C LEU A 91 -0.02 -4.97 -0.90
N LEU A 92 -0.88 -5.73 -1.57
CA LEU A 92 -2.05 -5.18 -2.29
C LEU A 92 -2.96 -4.30 -1.41
N LYS A 93 -3.03 -4.57 -0.09
CA LYS A 93 -3.85 -3.79 0.85
C LYS A 93 -3.35 -2.35 1.03
N ASN A 94 -2.08 -2.08 0.76
CA ASN A 94 -1.43 -0.77 0.91
C ASN A 94 -1.61 0.14 -0.32
N PHE A 95 -2.31 -0.38 -1.33
CA PHE A 95 -2.70 0.33 -2.54
C PHE A 95 -4.22 0.43 -2.62
N GLY A 96 -4.71 1.56 -3.11
CA GLY A 96 -6.15 1.82 -3.23
C GLY A 96 -6.55 2.19 -4.65
N VAL A 97 -7.72 1.71 -5.05
CA VAL A 97 -8.31 2.05 -6.35
C VAL A 97 -9.23 3.25 -6.18
N THR A 98 -8.96 4.30 -6.91
CA THR A 98 -9.77 5.53 -6.92
C THR A 98 -11.06 5.31 -7.71
N ARG A 99 -12.04 6.24 -7.57
CA ARG A 99 -13.28 6.24 -8.36
C ARG A 99 -13.07 6.29 -9.89
N HIS A 100 -11.87 6.61 -10.35
CA HIS A 100 -11.50 6.67 -11.77
C HIS A 100 -10.71 5.42 -12.22
N GLY A 101 -10.64 4.39 -11.37
CA GLY A 101 -9.93 3.14 -11.67
C GLY A 101 -8.41 3.22 -11.59
N ARG A 102 -7.82 4.32 -11.07
CA ARG A 102 -6.38 4.46 -10.88
C ARG A 102 -5.95 3.86 -9.55
N VAL A 103 -4.88 3.10 -9.57
CA VAL A 103 -4.23 2.59 -8.36
C VAL A 103 -3.30 3.64 -7.78
N ILE A 104 -3.38 3.85 -6.47
CA ILE A 104 -2.55 4.81 -5.73
C ILE A 104 -2.03 4.11 -4.49
N PHE A 105 -0.74 4.28 -4.21
CA PHE A 105 -0.14 3.91 -2.94
C PHE A 105 -0.57 4.91 -1.86
N TYR A 106 -0.94 4.44 -0.67
CA TYR A 106 -1.42 5.30 0.43
C TYR A 106 -0.82 4.99 1.80
N ASP A 107 -0.04 3.91 1.92
CA ASP A 107 0.62 3.52 3.15
C ASP A 107 2.08 4.04 3.16
N TYR A 108 2.30 5.15 3.82
CA TYR A 108 3.59 5.86 3.80
C TYR A 108 4.45 5.60 5.05
N ASP A 109 4.06 4.68 5.91
CA ASP A 109 4.70 4.49 7.21
C ASP A 109 6.11 3.89 7.09
N GLU A 110 6.35 3.09 6.03
CA GLU A 110 7.61 2.35 5.81
C GLU A 110 8.33 2.76 4.52
N ILE A 111 8.09 3.96 4.01
CA ILE A 111 8.74 4.40 2.78
C ILE A 111 10.23 4.66 3.00
N GLU A 112 11.03 4.21 2.03
CA GLU A 112 12.47 4.43 2.00
C GLU A 112 12.92 5.01 0.66
N LYS A 113 14.14 5.56 0.63
CA LYS A 113 14.76 5.93 -0.65
C LYS A 113 15.37 4.70 -1.29
N ILE A 114 15.06 4.47 -2.57
CA ILE A 114 15.66 3.38 -3.34
C ILE A 114 17.18 3.45 -3.31
N THR A 115 17.75 4.67 -3.30
CA THR A 115 19.22 4.89 -3.23
C THR A 115 19.85 4.41 -1.95
N ASP A 116 19.09 4.27 -0.86
CA ASP A 116 19.61 3.88 0.46
C ASP A 116 19.52 2.35 0.68
N LEU A 117 18.85 1.63 -0.24
CA LEU A 117 18.63 0.19 -0.20
C LEU A 117 19.69 -0.58 -1.00
N ARG A 118 19.82 -1.87 -0.72
CA ARG A 118 20.71 -2.80 -1.44
C ARG A 118 19.87 -3.94 -2.03
N PHE A 119 19.61 -3.89 -3.33
CA PHE A 119 18.90 -4.94 -4.03
C PHE A 119 19.84 -6.11 -4.35
N ARG A 120 19.62 -7.24 -3.71
CA ARG A 120 20.45 -8.45 -3.80
C ARG A 120 19.65 -9.59 -4.42
N LYS A 121 20.37 -10.55 -4.99
CA LYS A 121 19.79 -11.84 -5.38
C LYS A 121 19.77 -12.75 -4.14
N LEU A 122 18.68 -13.51 -3.98
CA LEU A 122 18.65 -14.56 -2.97
C LEU A 122 19.82 -15.52 -3.17
N PRO A 123 20.52 -15.91 -2.11
CA PRO A 123 21.53 -16.95 -2.20
C PRO A 123 20.90 -18.26 -2.70
N GLU A 124 21.60 -18.96 -3.58
CA GLU A 124 21.20 -20.31 -3.96
C GLU A 124 21.47 -21.22 -2.75
N ILE A 125 20.44 -21.93 -2.30
CA ILE A 125 20.57 -22.92 -1.23
C ILE A 125 21.36 -24.09 -1.79
N SER A 126 22.50 -24.42 -1.19
CA SER A 126 23.22 -25.64 -1.52
C SER A 126 22.53 -26.86 -0.88
N GLU A 127 22.64 -28.05 -1.51
CA GLU A 127 22.08 -29.29 -0.94
C GLU A 127 22.67 -29.63 0.46
N GLU A 128 23.82 -29.04 0.80
CA GLU A 128 24.45 -29.16 2.10
C GLU A 128 23.76 -28.27 3.15
N ASP A 129 23.32 -27.08 2.79
CA ASP A 129 22.63 -26.14 3.69
C ASP A 129 21.22 -26.65 4.08
N GLU A 130 20.53 -27.34 3.16
CA GLU A 130 19.26 -28.02 3.46
C GLU A 130 19.37 -29.10 4.55
N ARG A 131 20.54 -29.76 4.66
CA ARG A 131 20.75 -30.83 5.65
C ARG A 131 20.98 -30.30 7.06
N TYR A 132 21.47 -29.09 7.21
CA TYR A 132 21.84 -28.54 8.53
C TYR A 132 20.81 -27.56 9.08
N GLY A 133 19.75 -27.22 8.35
CA GLY A 133 18.61 -26.42 8.85
C GLY A 133 18.93 -24.98 9.26
N GLU A 134 20.14 -24.51 9.02
CA GLU A 134 20.59 -23.16 9.38
C GLU A 134 20.88 -22.33 8.12
N MET A 135 19.86 -21.69 7.60
CA MET A 135 20.04 -20.69 6.56
C MET A 135 20.46 -19.36 7.19
N HIS A 136 21.75 -19.19 7.44
CA HIS A 136 22.31 -17.89 7.80
C HIS A 136 22.46 -17.00 6.55
N VAL A 137 21.34 -16.51 6.03
CA VAL A 137 21.42 -15.35 5.14
C VAL A 137 21.77 -14.17 6.04
N SER A 138 23.04 -13.77 6.04
CA SER A 138 23.43 -12.50 6.66
C SER A 138 22.80 -11.37 5.85
N ALA A 139 21.59 -11.00 6.20
CA ALA A 139 20.87 -9.86 5.62
C ALA A 139 21.05 -8.66 6.55
N ASP A 140 21.55 -7.57 6.01
CA ASP A 140 21.51 -6.27 6.68
C ASP A 140 20.10 -5.66 6.54
N LEU A 141 19.75 -4.74 7.42
CA LEU A 141 18.42 -4.07 7.44
C LEU A 141 18.04 -3.45 6.09
N ASN A 142 19.02 -3.02 5.30
CA ASN A 142 18.79 -2.37 4.00
C ASN A 142 18.88 -3.34 2.81
N ASP A 143 19.03 -4.65 3.06
CA ASP A 143 19.06 -5.65 2.00
C ASP A 143 17.65 -6.00 1.55
N ILE A 144 17.40 -5.89 0.27
CA ILE A 144 16.12 -6.20 -0.36
C ILE A 144 16.33 -7.32 -1.39
N PHE A 145 15.47 -8.33 -1.33
CA PHE A 145 15.46 -9.50 -2.21
C PHE A 145 14.20 -9.48 -3.08
N PRO A 146 14.24 -8.87 -4.27
CA PRO A 146 13.04 -8.73 -5.12
C PRO A 146 12.38 -10.04 -5.53
N GLU A 147 13.13 -11.16 -5.55
CA GLU A 147 12.56 -12.48 -5.83
C GLU A 147 11.46 -12.88 -4.81
N GLU A 148 11.56 -12.41 -3.56
CA GLU A 148 10.57 -12.68 -2.53
C GLU A 148 9.24 -11.93 -2.75
N PHE A 149 9.26 -10.84 -3.51
CA PHE A 149 8.06 -10.04 -3.76
C PHE A 149 6.94 -10.84 -4.44
N LYS A 150 7.29 -11.88 -5.18
CA LYS A 150 6.33 -12.73 -5.88
C LYS A 150 5.30 -13.34 -4.93
N ALA A 151 5.72 -13.68 -3.71
CA ALA A 151 4.87 -14.34 -2.73
C ALA A 151 3.65 -13.48 -2.29
N PHE A 152 3.74 -12.16 -2.42
CA PHE A 152 2.70 -11.24 -1.92
C PHE A 152 2.23 -10.17 -2.93
N MET A 153 2.99 -9.92 -4.00
CA MET A 153 2.59 -8.97 -5.04
C MET A 153 1.73 -9.61 -6.12
N ALA A 154 2.00 -10.85 -6.49
CA ALA A 154 1.26 -11.57 -7.51
C ALA A 154 0.13 -12.38 -6.85
N PRO A 155 -1.15 -11.99 -7.00
CA PRO A 155 -2.25 -12.80 -6.49
C PRO A 155 -2.32 -14.14 -7.23
N ASP A 156 -2.88 -15.16 -6.57
CA ASP A 156 -3.07 -16.47 -7.20
C ASP A 156 -4.01 -16.40 -8.41
N GLY A 157 -3.77 -17.28 -9.39
CA GLY A 157 -4.62 -17.46 -10.56
C GLY A 157 -4.40 -16.41 -11.67
N PRO A 158 -5.40 -16.19 -12.55
CA PRO A 158 -5.24 -15.42 -13.78
C PRO A 158 -4.73 -13.99 -13.60
N MET A 159 -5.06 -13.33 -12.46
CA MET A 159 -4.57 -11.98 -12.18
C MET A 159 -3.06 -11.96 -11.90
N GLY A 160 -2.55 -12.98 -11.22
CA GLY A 160 -1.11 -13.15 -11.00
C GLY A 160 -0.37 -13.43 -12.30
N ASP A 161 -0.92 -14.26 -13.19
CA ASP A 161 -0.33 -14.54 -14.49
C ASP A 161 -0.22 -13.27 -15.34
N ILE A 162 -1.25 -12.43 -15.33
CA ILE A 162 -1.26 -11.14 -16.01
C ILE A 162 -0.20 -10.21 -15.43
N PHE A 163 -0.14 -10.12 -14.09
CA PHE A 163 0.86 -9.30 -13.42
C PHE A 163 2.27 -9.73 -13.76
N MET A 164 2.54 -11.04 -13.71
CA MET A 164 3.84 -11.61 -14.05
C MET A 164 4.23 -11.38 -15.52
N ALA A 165 3.27 -11.46 -16.44
CA ALA A 165 3.54 -11.23 -17.86
C ALA A 165 3.98 -9.79 -18.17
N GLU A 166 3.44 -8.80 -17.45
CA GLU A 166 3.69 -7.37 -17.71
C GLU A 166 4.76 -6.76 -16.80
N HIS A 167 4.97 -7.33 -15.60
CA HIS A 167 5.77 -6.72 -14.55
C HIS A 167 6.82 -7.65 -13.94
N CYS A 168 7.22 -8.72 -14.63
CA CYS A 168 8.19 -9.69 -14.11
C CYS A 168 9.54 -9.06 -13.73
N GLU A 169 9.92 -7.94 -14.34
CA GLU A 169 11.15 -7.23 -14.00
C GLU A 169 11.18 -6.67 -12.58
N LEU A 170 10.02 -6.46 -11.93
CA LEU A 170 9.95 -6.03 -10.54
C LEU A 170 10.54 -7.07 -9.57
N PHE A 171 10.65 -8.33 -10.03
CA PHE A 171 11.24 -9.43 -9.26
C PHE A 171 12.74 -9.65 -9.57
N ASP A 172 13.33 -8.82 -10.45
CA ASP A 172 14.77 -8.91 -10.78
C ASP A 172 15.54 -7.78 -10.06
N PRO A 173 16.52 -8.12 -9.20
CA PRO A 173 17.40 -7.12 -8.59
C PRO A 173 18.11 -6.20 -9.57
N LYS A 174 18.32 -6.65 -10.81
CA LYS A 174 18.95 -5.83 -11.86
C LYS A 174 18.08 -4.65 -12.28
N TYR A 175 16.76 -4.83 -12.28
CA TYR A 175 15.81 -3.74 -12.56
C TYR A 175 15.97 -2.62 -11.54
N TRP A 176 15.92 -2.94 -10.25
CA TRP A 176 16.03 -1.98 -9.16
C TRP A 176 17.38 -1.26 -9.13
N ARG A 177 18.48 -2.00 -9.34
CA ARG A 177 19.82 -1.41 -9.47
C ARG A 177 19.94 -0.45 -10.66
N LYS A 178 19.23 -0.72 -11.77
CA LYS A 178 19.16 0.19 -12.93
C LYS A 178 18.40 1.46 -12.57
N ILE A 179 17.30 1.36 -11.80
CA ILE A 179 16.57 2.52 -11.30
C ILE A 179 17.45 3.34 -10.35
N GLN A 180 18.11 2.70 -9.36
CA GLN A 180 19.03 3.39 -8.45
C GLN A 180 20.03 4.30 -9.19
N LYS A 181 20.64 3.78 -10.25
CA LYS A 181 21.60 4.55 -11.08
C LYS A 181 20.97 5.73 -11.83
N LYS A 182 19.66 5.74 -12.03
CA LYS A 182 18.96 6.83 -12.73
C LYS A 182 18.49 7.92 -11.78
N VAL A 183 18.22 7.57 -10.51
CA VAL A 183 17.64 8.48 -9.53
C VAL A 183 18.69 9.00 -8.52
N ALA A 184 19.92 8.42 -8.53
CA ALA A 184 21.09 8.93 -7.83
C ALA A 184 21.67 10.14 -8.55
#